data_7083b796a4864eeb4d2acb9c2a0251b9
#
_entry.id   7083b796a4864eeb4d2acb9c2a0251b9
#
_cell.length_a   1.000
_cell.length_b   1.000
_cell.length_c   1.000
_cell.angle_alpha   90.00
_cell.angle_beta   90.00
_cell.angle_gamma   90.00
#
_symmetry.space_group_name_H-M   'P 1'
#
loop_
_entity.id
_entity.type
_entity.pdbx_description
1 polymer ?
#
loop_
_entity_poly.entity_id
_entity_poly.type
_entity_poly.pdbx_seq_one_letter_code
_entity_poly.pdbx_strand_id
1 'polypeptide(L)'
;LYENFFIRLLRGSGLKGLSSFGETIKEEESNIVILRPLIKFEKKHLIYISKNVFKFFIEDPSNQNLNFQRSRIRKLIFDLNKEGLDKKKLDLTIRNLKSSNNSINFYVTKNIQDNAKFIKQENTYILNKFFFNQSQEVIFRSFSTVLKKISSRYYPPRGKSISDSILKINSIKYKKFTLGGCYVEKINETILITKEN
;
A
#
# COMPACT_ATOMS: atom_id res chain seq x y z
N LEU A 1 1.83 3.13 16.13
CA LEU A 1 1.96 2.02 15.20
C LEU A 1 0.72 1.13 15.22
N TYR A 2 0.40 0.52 16.38
CA TYR A 2 -0.67 -0.48 16.52
C TYR A 2 -2.07 0.09 16.29
N GLU A 3 -2.37 1.30 16.78
CA GLU A 3 -3.64 1.97 16.49
C GLU A 3 -3.89 2.05 14.98
N ASN A 4 -2.88 2.48 14.21
CA ASN A 4 -2.99 2.59 12.76
C ASN A 4 -3.15 1.21 12.07
N PHE A 5 -2.52 0.16 12.61
CA PHE A 5 -2.71 -1.20 12.12
C PHE A 5 -4.18 -1.62 12.26
N PHE A 6 -4.77 -1.48 13.45
CA PHE A 6 -6.17 -1.83 13.69
C PHE A 6 -7.15 -0.96 12.91
N ILE A 7 -6.89 0.36 12.79
CA ILE A 7 -7.73 1.25 11.96
C ILE A 7 -7.75 0.78 10.51
N ARG A 8 -6.61 0.36 9.97
CA ARG A 8 -6.51 -0.15 8.59
C ARG A 8 -7.15 -1.52 8.44
N LEU A 9 -6.98 -2.41 9.43
CA LEU A 9 -7.63 -3.72 9.46
C LEU A 9 -9.15 -3.56 9.43
N LEU A 10 -9.71 -2.71 10.27
CA LEU A 10 -11.16 -2.42 10.32
C LEU A 10 -11.69 -1.76 9.04
N ARG A 11 -10.83 -1.12 8.25
CA ARG A 11 -11.19 -0.57 6.92
C ARG A 11 -11.04 -1.57 5.78
N GLY A 12 -10.72 -2.84 6.07
CA GLY A 12 -10.51 -3.86 5.05
C GLY A 12 -9.24 -3.66 4.23
N SER A 13 -8.21 -3.02 4.80
CA SER A 13 -6.94 -2.84 4.08
C SER A 13 -6.28 -4.18 3.79
N GLY A 14 -5.86 -4.39 2.54
CA GLY A 14 -5.08 -5.55 2.14
C GLY A 14 -3.63 -5.51 2.66
N LEU A 15 -2.85 -6.52 2.27
CA LEU A 15 -1.47 -6.76 2.75
C LEU A 15 -0.56 -5.52 2.65
N LYS A 16 -0.59 -4.81 1.51
CA LYS A 16 0.20 -3.58 1.32
C LYS A 16 -0.14 -2.52 2.38
N GLY A 17 -1.43 -2.33 2.70
CA GLY A 17 -1.87 -1.39 3.71
C GLY A 17 -1.46 -1.79 5.12
N LEU A 18 -1.61 -3.08 5.48
CA LEU A 18 -1.29 -3.60 6.80
C LEU A 18 0.21 -3.69 7.08
N SER A 19 1.04 -3.82 6.04
CA SER A 19 2.50 -3.89 6.16
C SER A 19 3.23 -2.55 6.02
N SER A 20 2.53 -1.46 5.65
CA SER A 20 3.14 -0.15 5.36
C SER A 20 3.51 0.67 6.61
N PHE A 21 3.96 -0.03 7.67
CA PHE A 21 4.47 0.58 8.89
C PHE A 21 5.96 0.33 9.00
N GLY A 22 6.73 1.39 9.23
CA GLY A 22 8.16 1.28 9.37
C GLY A 22 8.77 2.55 9.94
N GLU A 23 10.01 2.43 10.38
CA GLU A 23 10.85 3.53 10.85
C GLU A 23 11.16 4.51 9.72
N THR A 24 11.36 3.96 8.53
CA THR A 24 11.62 4.71 7.30
C THR A 24 10.67 4.25 6.21
N ILE A 25 10.04 5.19 5.54
CA ILE A 25 9.24 4.96 4.34
C ILE A 25 9.83 5.82 3.24
N LYS A 26 10.29 5.17 2.17
CA LYS A 26 10.77 5.86 0.97
C LYS A 26 9.63 5.92 -0.04
N GLU A 27 9.26 7.12 -0.45
CA GLU A 27 8.28 7.32 -1.51
C GLU A 27 9.05 7.46 -2.83
N GLU A 28 8.99 6.44 -3.66
CA GLU A 28 9.83 6.30 -4.86
C GLU A 28 9.64 7.42 -5.89
N GLU A 29 8.43 8.01 -5.93
CA GLU A 29 8.07 8.99 -6.96
C GLU A 29 8.37 10.44 -6.58
N SER A 30 8.33 10.76 -5.30
CA SER A 30 8.53 12.13 -4.80
C SER A 30 9.93 12.37 -4.24
N ASN A 31 10.81 11.34 -4.24
CA ASN A 31 12.09 11.35 -3.53
C ASN A 31 11.98 11.74 -2.04
N ILE A 32 10.78 11.65 -1.47
CA ILE A 32 10.53 11.97 -0.07
C ILE A 32 10.85 10.74 0.78
N VAL A 33 11.62 10.95 1.84
CA VAL A 33 11.88 9.95 2.87
C VAL A 33 11.19 10.37 4.15
N ILE A 34 10.19 9.59 4.56
CA ILE A 34 9.47 9.81 5.83
C ILE A 34 10.20 9.03 6.92
N LEU A 35 10.77 9.74 7.89
CA LEU A 35 11.42 9.17 9.06
C LEU A 35 10.49 9.20 10.26
N ARG A 36 10.47 8.10 11.02
CA ARG A 36 9.74 7.97 12.28
C ARG A 36 10.67 7.48 13.39
N PRO A 37 11.61 8.33 13.85
CA PRO A 37 12.67 7.91 14.76
C PRO A 37 12.15 7.42 16.12
N LEU A 38 10.98 7.90 16.54
CA LEU A 38 10.39 7.56 17.85
C LEU A 38 9.49 6.33 17.81
N ILE A 39 9.38 5.61 16.68
CA ILE A 39 8.42 4.50 16.53
C ILE A 39 8.68 3.33 17.49
N LYS A 40 9.93 3.16 17.94
CA LYS A 40 10.34 2.11 18.87
C LYS A 40 10.14 2.47 20.35
N PHE A 41 9.94 3.76 20.63
CA PHE A 41 9.76 4.24 22.00
C PHE A 41 8.31 4.15 22.45
N GLU A 42 8.10 3.79 23.70
CA GLU A 42 6.78 3.82 24.29
C GLU A 42 6.43 5.23 24.77
N LYS A 43 5.14 5.57 24.70
CA LYS A 43 4.65 6.90 25.14
C LYS A 43 5.09 7.23 26.57
N LYS A 44 5.15 6.23 27.46
CA LYS A 44 5.59 6.43 28.86
C LYS A 44 7.03 6.96 28.96
N HIS A 45 7.95 6.50 28.07
CA HIS A 45 9.32 6.99 28.05
C HIS A 45 9.39 8.45 27.62
N LEU A 46 8.59 8.82 26.61
CA LEU A 46 8.52 10.21 26.12
C LEU A 46 7.91 11.14 27.19
N ILE A 47 6.86 10.69 27.90
CA ILE A 47 6.27 11.43 29.01
C ILE A 47 7.29 11.61 30.16
N TYR A 48 8.04 10.55 30.48
CA TYR A 48 9.08 10.62 31.49
C TYR A 48 10.14 11.70 31.15
N ILE A 49 10.65 11.69 29.92
CA ILE A 49 11.62 12.69 29.43
C ILE A 49 11.01 14.09 29.50
N SER A 50 9.77 14.24 29.00
CA SER A 50 9.08 15.53 28.99
C SER A 50 8.97 16.12 30.40
N LYS A 51 8.54 15.31 31.38
CA LYS A 51 8.40 15.75 32.78
C LYS A 51 9.74 16.00 33.49
N ASN A 52 10.73 15.13 33.26
CA ASN A 52 11.98 15.17 34.04
C ASN A 52 13.06 16.09 33.42
N VAL A 53 13.16 16.12 32.10
CA VAL A 53 14.14 16.92 31.38
C VAL A 53 13.58 18.31 31.05
N PHE A 54 12.44 18.34 30.38
CA PHE A 54 11.85 19.61 29.93
C PHE A 54 10.95 20.27 30.98
N LYS A 55 10.66 19.58 32.10
CA LYS A 55 9.77 20.06 33.20
C LYS A 55 8.37 20.48 32.75
N PHE A 56 7.94 19.99 31.59
CA PHE A 56 6.70 20.41 30.94
C PHE A 56 6.03 19.22 30.25
N PHE A 57 4.75 19.02 30.52
CA PHE A 57 3.89 18.04 29.86
C PHE A 57 2.44 18.47 29.95
N ILE A 58 1.77 18.64 28.82
CA ILE A 58 0.33 18.90 28.76
C ILE A 58 -0.38 17.61 28.36
N GLU A 59 -1.39 17.24 29.12
CA GLU A 59 -2.29 16.17 28.76
C GLU A 59 -3.49 16.76 27.98
N ASP A 60 -3.62 16.36 26.72
CA ASP A 60 -4.74 16.76 25.88
C ASP A 60 -5.99 15.95 26.27
N PRO A 61 -7.07 16.60 26.79
CA PRO A 61 -8.29 15.92 27.19
C PRO A 61 -8.96 15.12 26.07
N SER A 62 -8.74 15.50 24.81
CA SER A 62 -9.29 14.81 23.65
C SER A 62 -8.79 13.36 23.51
N ASN A 63 -7.63 13.05 24.12
CA ASN A 63 -7.07 11.71 24.12
C ASN A 63 -7.91 10.66 24.85
N GLN A 64 -8.76 11.09 25.78
CA GLN A 64 -9.65 10.24 26.56
C GLN A 64 -11.07 10.17 25.98
N ASN A 65 -11.40 11.06 25.05
CA ASN A 65 -12.73 11.14 24.48
C ASN A 65 -13.02 9.98 23.53
N LEU A 66 -13.95 9.09 23.91
CA LEU A 66 -14.35 7.91 23.14
C LEU A 66 -15.12 8.22 21.84
N ASN A 67 -15.50 9.47 21.60
CA ASN A 67 -16.04 9.88 20.30
C ASN A 67 -15.00 9.75 19.20
N PHE A 68 -13.71 9.83 19.53
CA PHE A 68 -12.63 9.66 18.56
C PHE A 68 -12.30 8.18 18.32
N GLN A 69 -12.20 7.79 17.06
CA GLN A 69 -11.88 6.40 16.66
C GLN A 69 -10.59 5.90 17.32
N ARG A 70 -9.56 6.73 17.41
CA ARG A 70 -8.27 6.32 18.01
C ARG A 70 -8.40 5.97 19.50
N SER A 71 -9.22 6.69 20.25
CA SER A 71 -9.46 6.40 21.66
C SER A 71 -10.21 5.08 21.85
N ARG A 72 -11.20 4.79 20.99
CA ARG A 72 -11.87 3.48 20.97
C ARG A 72 -10.92 2.34 20.62
N ILE A 73 -10.03 2.55 19.65
CA ILE A 73 -9.02 1.54 19.26
C ILE A 73 -8.03 1.26 20.40
N ARG A 74 -7.60 2.27 21.16
CA ARG A 74 -6.76 2.06 22.36
C ARG A 74 -7.45 1.18 23.38
N LYS A 75 -8.74 1.41 23.62
CA LYS A 75 -9.54 0.55 24.51
C LYS A 75 -9.61 -0.88 23.96
N LEU A 76 -9.90 -1.06 22.67
CA LEU A 76 -9.91 -2.37 22.02
C LEU A 76 -8.56 -3.09 22.16
N ILE A 77 -7.44 -2.40 21.93
CA ILE A 77 -6.10 -2.97 22.10
C ILE A 77 -5.86 -3.40 23.55
N PHE A 78 -6.31 -2.61 24.51
CA PHE A 78 -6.22 -2.95 25.93
C PHE A 78 -7.03 -4.22 26.27
N ASP A 79 -8.24 -4.36 25.71
CA ASP A 79 -9.06 -5.56 25.93
C ASP A 79 -8.44 -6.79 25.22
N LEU A 80 -7.92 -6.65 24.00
CA LEU A 80 -7.18 -7.72 23.31
C LEU A 80 -5.91 -8.15 24.05
N ASN A 81 -5.27 -7.25 24.82
CA ASN A 81 -4.14 -7.63 25.66
C ASN A 81 -4.53 -8.61 26.76
N LYS A 82 -5.75 -8.48 27.32
CA LYS A 82 -6.29 -9.43 28.31
C LYS A 82 -6.51 -10.81 27.70
N GLU A 83 -6.86 -10.86 26.41
CA GLU A 83 -7.02 -12.10 25.63
C GLU A 83 -5.68 -12.67 25.12
N GLY A 84 -4.55 -12.10 25.56
CA GLY A 84 -3.21 -12.61 25.27
C GLY A 84 -2.53 -12.01 24.04
N LEU A 85 -3.09 -10.96 23.43
CA LEU A 85 -2.39 -10.20 22.39
C LEU A 85 -1.38 -9.28 23.07
N ASP A 86 -0.11 -9.61 23.01
CA ASP A 86 0.96 -8.74 23.49
C ASP A 86 1.66 -8.01 22.34
N LYS A 87 2.49 -7.02 22.71
CA LYS A 87 3.27 -6.23 21.76
C LYS A 87 4.19 -7.10 20.88
N LYS A 88 4.80 -8.14 21.46
CA LYS A 88 5.74 -9.01 20.73
C LYS A 88 5.03 -9.81 19.65
N LYS A 89 3.84 -10.36 19.96
CA LYS A 89 3.01 -11.10 19.00
C LYS A 89 2.54 -10.21 17.86
N LEU A 90 2.10 -8.99 18.16
CA LEU A 90 1.66 -8.04 17.14
C LEU A 90 2.82 -7.57 16.26
N ASP A 91 3.99 -7.29 16.85
CA ASP A 91 5.20 -6.96 16.09
C ASP A 91 5.65 -8.13 15.19
N LEU A 92 5.53 -9.36 15.66
CA LEU A 92 5.82 -10.56 14.87
C LEU A 92 4.87 -10.65 13.67
N THR A 93 3.58 -10.48 13.91
CA THR A 93 2.57 -10.49 12.83
C THR A 93 2.86 -9.41 11.80
N ILE A 94 3.14 -8.17 12.22
CA ILE A 94 3.46 -7.07 11.31
C ILE A 94 4.74 -7.36 10.50
N ARG A 95 5.76 -7.96 11.13
CA ARG A 95 7.00 -8.36 10.42
C ARG A 95 6.73 -9.44 9.38
N ASN A 96 5.94 -10.45 9.71
CA ASN A 96 5.58 -11.53 8.77
C ASN A 96 4.79 -10.97 7.57
N LEU A 97 3.81 -10.10 7.82
CA LEU A 97 3.08 -9.41 6.75
C LEU A 97 4.01 -8.57 5.86
N LYS A 98 4.98 -7.88 6.46
CA LYS A 98 5.98 -7.09 5.73
C LYS A 98 6.88 -7.97 4.87
N SER A 99 7.36 -9.10 5.40
CA SER A 99 8.15 -10.07 4.66
C SER A 99 7.39 -10.62 3.45
N SER A 100 6.14 -11.04 3.65
CA SER A 100 5.27 -11.50 2.56
C SER A 100 5.04 -10.41 1.51
N ASN A 101 4.81 -9.17 1.94
CA ASN A 101 4.65 -8.04 1.02
C ASN A 101 5.92 -7.77 0.19
N ASN A 102 7.11 -7.90 0.79
CA ASN A 102 8.37 -7.73 0.08
C ASN A 102 8.57 -8.82 -0.98
N SER A 103 8.19 -10.07 -0.68
CA SER A 103 8.22 -11.16 -1.65
C SER A 103 7.31 -10.90 -2.85
N ILE A 104 6.09 -10.42 -2.60
CA ILE A 104 5.18 -10.04 -3.70
C ILE A 104 5.76 -8.89 -4.51
N ASN A 105 6.32 -7.85 -3.86
CA ASN A 105 6.91 -6.72 -4.56
C ASN A 105 8.12 -7.13 -5.43
N PHE A 106 8.90 -8.10 -5.00
CA PHE A 106 9.97 -8.68 -5.81
C PHE A 106 9.41 -9.25 -7.12
N TYR A 107 8.35 -10.06 -7.05
CA TYR A 107 7.72 -10.63 -8.24
C TYR A 107 7.01 -9.58 -9.10
N VAL A 108 6.42 -8.54 -8.50
CA VAL A 108 5.86 -7.39 -9.23
C VAL A 108 6.93 -6.69 -10.06
N THR A 109 8.08 -6.40 -9.43
CA THR A 109 9.21 -5.76 -10.13
C THR A 109 9.71 -6.65 -11.26
N LYS A 110 9.91 -7.94 -10.97
CA LYS A 110 10.35 -8.92 -11.97
C LYS A 110 9.37 -9.03 -13.14
N ASN A 111 8.06 -9.11 -12.85
CA ASN A 111 7.04 -9.16 -13.90
C ASN A 111 7.08 -7.93 -14.83
N ILE A 112 7.27 -6.75 -14.27
CA ILE A 112 7.39 -5.51 -15.07
C ILE A 112 8.68 -5.51 -15.88
N GLN A 113 9.80 -5.95 -15.31
CA GLN A 113 11.10 -6.00 -16.01
C GLN A 113 11.09 -6.99 -17.16
N ASP A 114 10.54 -8.19 -16.96
CA ASP A 114 10.60 -9.27 -17.92
C ASP A 114 9.50 -9.17 -18.99
N ASN A 115 8.34 -8.63 -18.63
CA ASN A 115 7.11 -8.74 -19.44
C ASN A 115 6.50 -7.38 -19.85
N ALA A 116 7.12 -6.24 -19.49
CA ALA A 116 6.66 -4.92 -19.87
C ALA A 116 7.81 -4.09 -20.46
N LYS A 117 7.64 -3.59 -21.69
CA LYS A 117 8.60 -2.71 -22.36
C LYS A 117 8.07 -1.27 -22.37
N PHE A 118 8.84 -0.33 -21.84
CA PHE A 118 8.51 1.10 -21.89
C PHE A 118 9.15 1.78 -23.08
N ILE A 119 8.35 2.40 -23.94
CA ILE A 119 8.78 3.20 -25.07
C ILE A 119 8.71 4.67 -24.65
N LYS A 120 9.87 5.24 -24.33
CA LYS A 120 9.97 6.60 -23.76
C LYS A 120 9.45 7.68 -24.72
N GLN A 121 9.73 7.55 -26.03
CA GLN A 121 9.33 8.54 -27.06
C GLN A 121 7.81 8.68 -27.15
N GLU A 122 7.09 7.58 -27.01
CA GLU A 122 5.62 7.52 -27.13
C GLU A 122 4.91 7.52 -25.77
N ASN A 123 5.67 7.55 -24.66
CA ASN A 123 5.14 7.38 -23.30
C ASN A 123 4.18 6.18 -23.20
N THR A 124 4.58 5.05 -23.76
CA THR A 124 3.75 3.86 -23.93
C THR A 124 4.39 2.65 -23.27
N TYR A 125 3.61 1.84 -22.55
CA TYR A 125 3.99 0.49 -22.13
C TYR A 125 3.41 -0.54 -23.09
N ILE A 126 4.25 -1.52 -23.44
CA ILE A 126 3.87 -2.73 -24.18
C ILE A 126 3.98 -3.89 -23.20
N LEU A 127 2.88 -4.56 -22.93
CA LEU A 127 2.84 -5.75 -22.08
C LEU A 127 2.68 -6.98 -22.95
N ASN A 128 3.56 -7.97 -22.81
CA ASN A 128 3.46 -9.24 -23.50
C ASN A 128 2.44 -10.19 -22.81
N LYS A 129 2.13 -11.32 -23.42
CA LYS A 129 1.18 -12.31 -22.87
C LYS A 129 1.56 -12.86 -21.50
N PHE A 130 2.86 -13.00 -21.22
CA PHE A 130 3.36 -13.56 -19.96
C PHE A 130 3.16 -12.60 -18.79
N PHE A 131 2.91 -11.31 -19.04
CA PHE A 131 2.59 -10.35 -18.00
C PHE A 131 1.34 -10.74 -17.21
N PHE A 132 0.35 -11.35 -17.88
CA PHE A 132 -0.91 -11.81 -17.28
C PHE A 132 -0.89 -13.28 -16.88
N ASN A 133 0.25 -13.98 -17.04
CA ASN A 133 0.45 -15.37 -16.62
C ASN A 133 1.20 -15.45 -15.28
N GLN A 134 0.75 -14.67 -14.30
CA GLN A 134 1.30 -14.59 -12.96
C GLN A 134 0.20 -14.80 -11.91
N SER A 135 0.55 -14.83 -10.62
CA SER A 135 -0.47 -14.82 -9.56
C SER A 135 -1.31 -13.54 -9.61
N GLN A 136 -2.58 -13.63 -9.22
CA GLN A 136 -3.53 -12.50 -9.30
C GLN A 136 -3.01 -11.22 -8.64
N GLU A 137 -2.38 -11.33 -7.48
CA GLU A 137 -1.86 -10.17 -6.75
C GLU A 137 -0.65 -9.54 -7.48
N VAL A 138 0.20 -10.36 -8.12
CA VAL A 138 1.32 -9.87 -8.93
C VAL A 138 0.80 -9.14 -10.17
N ILE A 139 -0.15 -9.72 -10.90
CA ILE A 139 -0.79 -9.08 -12.05
C ILE A 139 -1.42 -7.74 -11.63
N PHE A 140 -2.24 -7.77 -10.58
CA PHE A 140 -2.95 -6.59 -10.08
C PHE A 140 -1.99 -5.45 -9.75
N ARG A 141 -0.93 -5.73 -8.98
CA ARG A 141 0.05 -4.70 -8.59
C ARG A 141 0.91 -4.24 -9.76
N SER A 142 1.36 -5.14 -10.62
CA SER A 142 2.15 -4.79 -11.79
C SER A 142 1.35 -3.89 -12.73
N PHE A 143 0.10 -4.25 -13.02
CA PHE A 143 -0.78 -3.47 -13.88
C PHE A 143 -1.11 -2.10 -13.28
N SER A 144 -1.43 -2.06 -11.98
CA SER A 144 -1.64 -0.81 -11.24
C SER A 144 -0.42 0.12 -11.30
N THR A 145 0.79 -0.45 -11.19
CA THR A 145 2.05 0.32 -11.25
C THR A 145 2.27 0.90 -12.64
N VAL A 146 2.03 0.12 -13.69
CA VAL A 146 2.16 0.58 -15.09
C VAL A 146 1.17 1.69 -15.40
N LEU A 147 -0.11 1.53 -15.02
CA LEU A 147 -1.14 2.56 -15.20
C LEU A 147 -0.77 3.87 -14.50
N LYS A 148 -0.29 3.77 -13.25
CA LYS A 148 0.14 4.94 -12.48
C LYS A 148 1.29 5.67 -13.16
N LYS A 149 2.29 4.95 -13.68
CA LYS A 149 3.45 5.54 -14.37
C LYS A 149 3.04 6.29 -15.65
N ILE A 150 2.14 5.72 -16.45
CA ILE A 150 1.68 6.34 -17.70
C ILE A 150 0.79 7.55 -17.43
N SER A 151 -0.19 7.41 -16.53
CA SER A 151 -1.13 8.50 -16.23
C SER A 151 -0.49 9.67 -15.49
N SER A 152 0.67 9.46 -14.86
CA SER A 152 1.34 10.44 -13.99
C SER A 152 0.43 10.92 -12.84
N ARG A 153 -0.60 10.14 -12.48
CA ARG A 153 -1.50 10.46 -11.38
C ARG A 153 -0.89 10.02 -10.05
N TYR A 154 -1.10 10.82 -9.00
CA TYR A 154 -0.61 10.50 -7.66
C TYR A 154 -1.17 9.17 -7.12
N TYR A 155 -2.45 8.88 -7.38
CA TYR A 155 -3.08 7.62 -6.99
C TYR A 155 -3.41 6.75 -8.20
N PRO A 156 -3.22 5.43 -8.08
CA PRO A 156 -3.70 4.50 -9.10
C PRO A 156 -5.23 4.48 -9.15
N PRO A 157 -5.83 3.91 -10.20
CA PRO A 157 -7.27 3.66 -10.25
C PRO A 157 -7.76 2.83 -9.06
N ARG A 158 -9.07 2.88 -8.78
CA ARG A 158 -9.69 2.07 -7.72
C ARG A 158 -9.47 0.59 -7.98
N GLY A 159 -9.20 -0.18 -6.91
CA GLY A 159 -8.89 -1.62 -7.01
C GLY A 159 -9.93 -2.43 -7.81
N LYS A 160 -11.25 -2.18 -7.57
CA LYS A 160 -12.32 -2.81 -8.34
C LYS A 160 -12.18 -2.56 -9.84
N SER A 161 -11.94 -1.31 -10.24
CA SER A 161 -11.77 -0.96 -11.66
C SER A 161 -10.57 -1.64 -12.30
N ILE A 162 -9.47 -1.83 -11.56
CA ILE A 162 -8.29 -2.57 -12.02
C ILE A 162 -8.66 -4.05 -12.22
N SER A 163 -9.30 -4.68 -11.24
CA SER A 163 -9.71 -6.08 -11.31
C SER A 163 -10.67 -6.34 -12.47
N ASP A 164 -11.69 -5.50 -12.64
CA ASP A 164 -12.65 -5.59 -13.75
C ASP A 164 -11.92 -5.43 -15.11
N SER A 165 -10.90 -4.59 -15.18
CA SER A 165 -10.13 -4.37 -16.40
C SER A 165 -9.22 -5.57 -16.74
N ILE A 166 -8.63 -6.22 -15.74
CA ILE A 166 -7.88 -7.47 -15.96
C ILE A 166 -8.79 -8.56 -16.52
N LEU A 167 -10.03 -8.68 -16.01
CA LEU A 167 -11.01 -9.60 -16.57
C LEU A 167 -11.39 -9.25 -18.03
N LYS A 168 -11.53 -7.97 -18.36
CA LYS A 168 -11.78 -7.51 -19.73
C LYS A 168 -10.65 -7.87 -20.68
N ILE A 169 -9.40 -7.69 -20.27
CA ILE A 169 -8.21 -8.04 -21.07
C ILE A 169 -8.19 -9.53 -21.45
N ASN A 170 -8.59 -10.39 -20.50
CA ASN A 170 -8.67 -11.84 -20.72
C ASN A 170 -9.85 -12.26 -21.60
N SER A 171 -10.82 -11.37 -21.83
CA SER A 171 -11.97 -11.65 -22.71
C SER A 171 -11.63 -11.30 -24.16
N ILE A 172 -12.27 -12.02 -25.11
CA ILE A 172 -12.15 -11.76 -26.55
C ILE A 172 -12.93 -10.50 -26.97
N LYS A 173 -13.92 -10.10 -26.16
CA LYS A 173 -14.90 -9.07 -26.50
C LYS A 173 -14.34 -7.64 -26.54
N TYR A 174 -13.33 -7.34 -25.70
CA TYR A 174 -12.85 -5.97 -25.51
C TYR A 174 -11.49 -5.77 -26.21
N LYS A 175 -11.43 -4.88 -27.20
CA LYS A 175 -10.20 -4.50 -27.89
C LYS A 175 -9.56 -3.24 -27.31
N LYS A 176 -10.39 -2.27 -26.85
CA LYS A 176 -9.92 -0.98 -26.33
C LYS A 176 -10.86 -0.46 -25.23
N PHE A 177 -10.32 0.14 -24.17
CA PHE A 177 -11.05 0.82 -23.12
C PHE A 177 -10.17 1.85 -22.40
N THR A 178 -10.78 2.73 -21.58
CA THR A 178 -10.05 3.71 -20.76
C THR A 178 -10.03 3.28 -19.31
N LEU A 179 -8.92 3.54 -18.62
CA LEU A 179 -8.76 3.28 -17.20
C LEU A 179 -7.75 4.25 -16.57
N GLY A 180 -8.24 5.08 -15.65
CA GLY A 180 -7.36 5.91 -14.80
C GLY A 180 -6.51 6.94 -15.55
N GLY A 181 -6.98 7.46 -16.68
CA GLY A 181 -6.25 8.38 -17.53
C GLY A 181 -5.29 7.69 -18.49
N CYS A 182 -5.56 6.40 -18.78
CA CYS A 182 -4.84 5.63 -19.79
C CYS A 182 -5.83 4.99 -20.75
N TYR A 183 -5.42 4.87 -22.01
CA TYR A 183 -6.00 3.93 -22.96
C TYR A 183 -5.32 2.57 -22.78
N VAL A 184 -6.11 1.52 -22.71
CA VAL A 184 -5.67 0.13 -22.67
C VAL A 184 -6.20 -0.53 -23.94
N GLU A 185 -5.32 -0.98 -24.81
CA GLU A 185 -5.66 -1.56 -26.10
C GLU A 185 -5.01 -2.92 -26.28
N LYS A 186 -5.80 -3.93 -26.70
CA LYS A 186 -5.34 -5.28 -26.97
C LYS A 186 -5.09 -5.45 -28.46
N ILE A 187 -3.86 -5.74 -28.82
CA ILE A 187 -3.43 -6.07 -30.19
C ILE A 187 -2.81 -7.46 -30.16
N ASN A 188 -3.54 -8.43 -30.69
CA ASN A 188 -3.20 -9.86 -30.62
C ASN A 188 -3.00 -10.32 -29.15
N GLU A 189 -1.80 -10.80 -28.81
CA GLU A 189 -1.42 -11.24 -27.46
C GLU A 189 -0.74 -10.13 -26.63
N THR A 190 -0.70 -8.90 -27.15
CA THR A 190 0.00 -7.76 -26.55
C THR A 190 -1.00 -6.71 -26.08
N ILE A 191 -0.71 -6.09 -24.95
CA ILE A 191 -1.49 -4.96 -24.43
C ILE A 191 -0.66 -3.69 -24.50
N LEU A 192 -1.20 -2.69 -25.17
CA LEU A 192 -0.66 -1.33 -25.20
C LEU A 192 -1.32 -0.47 -24.16
N ILE A 193 -0.52 0.30 -23.43
CA ILE A 193 -1.01 1.27 -22.43
C ILE A 193 -0.42 2.63 -22.77
N THR A 194 -1.27 3.56 -23.19
CA THR A 194 -0.91 4.92 -23.56
C THR A 194 -1.64 5.93 -22.67
N LYS A 195 -1.11 7.13 -22.56
CA LYS A 195 -1.78 8.21 -21.81
C LYS A 195 -3.04 8.67 -22.56
N GLU A 196 -4.11 8.91 -21.82
CA GLU A 196 -5.30 9.60 -22.31
C GLU A 196 -4.99 11.10 -22.45
N ASN A 197 -5.25 11.68 -23.62
CA ASN A 197 -5.03 13.10 -23.90
C ASN A 197 -6.04 13.98 -23.18
#